data_986c840d35e6adff18933d57008c3a73
#
_entry.id   986c840d35e6adff18933d57008c3a73
#
_cell.length_a   1.000
_cell.length_b   1.000
_cell.length_c   1.000
_cell.angle_alpha   90.00
_cell.angle_beta   90.00
_cell.angle_gamma   90.00
#
_symmetry.space_group_name_H-M   'P 1'
#
loop_
_entity.id
_entity.type
_entity.pdbx_description
1 polymer ?
#
loop_
_entity_poly.entity_id
_entity_poly.type
_entity_poly.pdbx_seq_one_letter_code
_entity_poly.pdbx_strand_id
1 'polypeptide(L)'
;MPTALIVEDEPEANKLLAMLVQLRGYSTVSAYSGAEALEKVVTHIPDVVFLDLMLPDRDGYDVCRALKASGTTSQVPVVIVTARIATENRIESFRAGADDYVPKPYTPDQIFEALEESHAQARKSAVPPIEGEVVLDGRDDGQTLRRLARLRSSVQARCGLEPDAIERLSSAIKTIWSSADKWGRKAGIDRVATLAFSLSDDSLKLVVQDEGG
;
A
#
# COMPACT_ATOMS: atom_id res chain seq x y z
N MET A 1 -15.64 -16.25 -5.58
CA MET A 1 -15.61 -15.65 -4.23
C MET A 1 -14.21 -15.08 -4.06
N PRO A 2 -14.02 -13.83 -3.70
CA PRO A 2 -12.69 -13.26 -3.56
C PRO A 2 -11.95 -13.93 -2.40
N THR A 3 -10.63 -14.01 -2.50
CA THR A 3 -9.77 -14.68 -1.53
C THR A 3 -8.77 -13.70 -0.92
N ALA A 4 -8.65 -13.71 0.41
CA ALA A 4 -7.65 -12.96 1.14
C ALA A 4 -6.59 -13.89 1.73
N LEU A 5 -5.32 -13.54 1.59
CA LEU A 5 -4.22 -14.17 2.30
C LEU A 5 -3.95 -13.40 3.59
N ILE A 6 -4.01 -14.10 4.72
CA ILE A 6 -3.72 -13.54 6.06
C ILE A 6 -2.36 -14.05 6.50
N VAL A 7 -1.40 -13.14 6.65
CA VAL A 7 -0.02 -13.46 7.06
C VAL A 7 0.22 -12.88 8.45
N GLU A 8 0.14 -13.74 9.45
CA GLU A 8 0.20 -13.38 10.87
C GLU A 8 0.67 -14.62 11.63
N ASP A 9 1.71 -14.50 12.43
CA ASP A 9 2.32 -15.64 13.10
C ASP A 9 1.57 -16.07 14.38
N GLU A 10 0.86 -15.14 15.01
CA GLU A 10 0.03 -15.47 16.18
C GLU A 10 -1.31 -16.10 15.73
N PRO A 11 -1.59 -17.37 16.09
CA PRO A 11 -2.76 -18.09 15.56
C PRO A 11 -4.09 -17.42 15.91
N GLU A 12 -4.21 -16.82 17.11
CA GLU A 12 -5.44 -16.16 17.55
C GLU A 12 -5.67 -14.85 16.78
N ALA A 13 -4.61 -14.05 16.58
CA ALA A 13 -4.68 -12.82 15.79
C ALA A 13 -5.00 -13.12 14.32
N ASN A 14 -4.35 -14.16 13.74
CA ASN A 14 -4.63 -14.63 12.39
C ASN A 14 -6.10 -15.04 12.24
N LYS A 15 -6.61 -15.85 13.17
CA LYS A 15 -8.01 -16.30 13.17
C LYS A 15 -8.99 -15.11 13.31
N LEU A 16 -8.71 -14.16 14.20
CA LEU A 16 -9.55 -12.99 14.38
C LEU A 16 -9.64 -12.18 13.09
N LEU A 17 -8.50 -11.87 12.47
CA LEU A 17 -8.45 -11.13 11.22
C LEU A 17 -9.16 -11.89 10.09
N ALA A 18 -8.94 -13.21 9.99
CA ALA A 18 -9.63 -14.04 9.02
C ALA A 18 -11.16 -13.99 9.20
N MET A 19 -11.66 -14.05 10.45
CA MET A 19 -13.09 -13.94 10.72
C MET A 19 -13.67 -12.60 10.28
N LEU A 20 -12.97 -11.47 10.54
CA LEU A 20 -13.42 -10.14 10.10
C LEU A 20 -13.50 -10.06 8.57
N VAL A 21 -12.49 -10.58 7.89
CA VAL A 21 -12.43 -10.61 6.42
C VAL A 21 -13.54 -11.50 5.84
N GLN A 22 -13.84 -12.65 6.47
CA GLN A 22 -14.94 -13.55 6.08
C GLN A 22 -16.32 -12.87 6.22
N LEU A 23 -16.53 -12.01 7.22
CA LEU A 23 -17.76 -11.24 7.36
C LEU A 23 -18.05 -10.33 6.16
N ARG A 24 -17.03 -10.00 5.36
CA ARG A 24 -17.15 -9.22 4.12
C ARG A 24 -17.20 -10.10 2.86
N GLY A 25 -17.43 -11.41 3.02
CA GLY A 25 -17.67 -12.34 1.90
C GLY A 25 -16.41 -12.83 1.21
N TYR A 26 -15.25 -12.75 1.84
CA TYR A 26 -14.00 -13.34 1.34
C TYR A 26 -13.81 -14.78 1.84
N SER A 27 -13.19 -15.61 1.01
CA SER A 27 -12.49 -16.81 1.50
C SER A 27 -11.14 -16.38 2.07
N THR A 28 -10.63 -17.10 3.06
CA THR A 28 -9.34 -16.77 3.67
C THR A 28 -8.36 -17.93 3.59
N VAL A 29 -7.11 -17.61 3.30
CA VAL A 29 -5.96 -18.52 3.39
C VAL A 29 -5.05 -17.96 4.46
N SER A 30 -4.69 -18.73 5.47
CA SER A 30 -3.78 -18.31 6.54
C SER A 30 -2.35 -18.74 6.23
N ALA A 31 -1.37 -17.88 6.55
CA ALA A 31 0.05 -18.16 6.59
C ALA A 31 0.63 -17.66 7.92
N TYR A 32 1.49 -18.44 8.55
CA TYR A 32 2.06 -18.16 9.86
C TYR A 32 3.53 -17.75 9.80
N SER A 33 4.06 -17.61 8.58
CA SER A 33 5.42 -17.13 8.32
C SER A 33 5.50 -16.47 6.94
N GLY A 34 6.57 -15.70 6.72
CA GLY A 34 6.81 -15.09 5.42
C GLY A 34 7.11 -16.11 4.32
N ALA A 35 7.81 -17.20 4.65
CA ALA A 35 8.07 -18.29 3.70
C ALA A 35 6.77 -18.96 3.26
N GLU A 36 5.89 -19.29 4.20
CA GLU A 36 4.58 -19.90 3.93
C GLU A 36 3.70 -18.96 3.09
N ALA A 37 3.75 -17.65 3.36
CA ALA A 37 3.01 -16.66 2.58
C ALA A 37 3.45 -16.64 1.11
N LEU A 38 4.77 -16.61 0.86
CA LEU A 38 5.32 -16.60 -0.50
C LEU A 38 5.06 -17.92 -1.26
N GLU A 39 5.01 -19.04 -0.57
CA GLU A 39 4.63 -20.33 -1.17
C GLU A 39 3.13 -20.35 -1.55
N LYS A 40 2.27 -19.93 -0.63
CA LYS A 40 0.82 -19.95 -0.84
C LYS A 40 0.36 -19.00 -1.93
N VAL A 41 0.96 -17.83 -2.04
CA VAL A 41 0.59 -16.84 -3.04
C VAL A 41 0.85 -17.29 -4.47
N VAL A 42 1.84 -18.17 -4.69
CA VAL A 42 2.14 -18.72 -6.02
C VAL A 42 1.09 -19.75 -6.45
N THR A 43 0.58 -20.53 -5.49
CA THR A 43 -0.42 -21.57 -5.75
C THR A 43 -1.84 -21.02 -5.84
N HIS A 44 -2.13 -19.97 -5.09
CA HIS A 44 -3.44 -19.34 -5.01
C HIS A 44 -3.27 -17.82 -4.97
N ILE A 45 -3.27 -17.18 -6.14
CA ILE A 45 -3.17 -15.73 -6.22
C ILE A 45 -4.38 -15.10 -5.50
N PRO A 46 -4.18 -14.41 -4.36
CA PRO A 46 -5.28 -13.80 -3.62
C PRO A 46 -5.71 -12.48 -4.25
N ASP A 47 -6.91 -12.01 -3.92
CA ASP A 47 -7.41 -10.69 -4.30
C ASP A 47 -6.88 -9.58 -3.37
N VAL A 48 -6.39 -9.95 -2.16
CA VAL A 48 -5.77 -9.05 -1.19
C VAL A 48 -4.88 -9.83 -0.22
N VAL A 49 -3.80 -9.21 0.25
CA VAL A 49 -2.93 -9.75 1.31
C VAL A 49 -2.98 -8.83 2.52
N PHE A 50 -3.28 -9.38 3.70
CA PHE A 50 -3.05 -8.74 4.99
C PHE A 50 -1.76 -9.30 5.58
N LEU A 51 -0.81 -8.43 5.90
CA LEU A 51 0.56 -8.81 6.22
C LEU A 51 1.05 -8.15 7.51
N ASP A 52 1.39 -8.95 8.52
CA ASP A 52 2.17 -8.43 9.64
C ASP A 52 3.65 -8.27 9.26
N LEU A 53 4.29 -7.27 9.84
CA LEU A 53 5.73 -7.02 9.69
C LEU A 53 6.56 -7.89 10.63
N MET A 54 5.99 -8.33 11.75
CA MET A 54 6.70 -9.06 12.80
C MET A 54 6.54 -10.57 12.63
N LEU A 55 7.14 -11.13 11.57
CA LEU A 55 7.11 -12.57 11.30
C LEU A 55 8.34 -13.27 11.87
N PRO A 56 8.24 -14.58 12.21
CA PRO A 56 9.31 -15.29 12.92
C PRO A 56 10.53 -15.60 12.06
N ASP A 57 10.38 -15.65 10.74
CA ASP A 57 11.40 -16.11 9.79
C ASP A 57 12.06 -14.97 9.00
N ARG A 58 11.35 -13.86 8.79
CA ARG A 58 11.84 -12.70 8.03
C ARG A 58 11.05 -11.44 8.33
N ASP A 59 11.61 -10.29 7.99
CA ASP A 59 10.86 -9.03 8.09
C ASP A 59 9.73 -8.98 7.04
N GLY A 60 8.52 -8.59 7.47
CA GLY A 60 7.37 -8.48 6.58
C GLY A 60 7.57 -7.48 5.43
N TYR A 61 8.47 -6.51 5.58
CA TYR A 61 8.85 -5.64 4.46
C TYR A 61 9.49 -6.42 3.31
N ASP A 62 10.31 -7.46 3.62
CA ASP A 62 10.91 -8.29 2.59
C ASP A 62 9.87 -9.15 1.88
N VAL A 63 8.87 -9.65 2.63
CA VAL A 63 7.72 -10.35 2.05
C VAL A 63 6.93 -9.41 1.12
N CYS A 64 6.64 -8.18 1.56
CA CYS A 64 5.94 -7.19 0.76
C CYS A 64 6.70 -6.89 -0.54
N ARG A 65 8.01 -6.62 -0.44
CA ARG A 65 8.87 -6.39 -1.62
C ARG A 65 8.85 -7.57 -2.59
N ALA A 66 8.95 -8.79 -2.08
CA ALA A 66 8.93 -10.00 -2.91
C ALA A 66 7.58 -10.16 -3.64
N LEU A 67 6.46 -9.94 -2.97
CA LEU A 67 5.13 -9.94 -3.57
C LEU A 67 5.01 -8.92 -4.70
N LYS A 68 5.52 -7.71 -4.48
CA LYS A 68 5.43 -6.60 -5.43
C LYS A 68 6.43 -6.68 -6.58
N ALA A 69 7.53 -7.41 -6.41
CA ALA A 69 8.52 -7.65 -7.47
C ALA A 69 8.11 -8.77 -8.44
N SER A 70 7.21 -9.67 -8.06
CA SER A 70 6.75 -10.76 -8.90
C SER A 70 5.68 -10.30 -9.89
N GLY A 71 5.85 -10.57 -11.18
CA GLY A 71 4.90 -10.17 -12.23
C GLY A 71 3.47 -10.65 -12.01
N THR A 72 3.29 -11.81 -11.38
CA THR A 72 1.95 -12.39 -11.11
C THR A 72 1.26 -11.80 -9.90
N THR A 73 2.01 -11.34 -8.90
CA THR A 73 1.46 -10.84 -7.62
C THR A 73 1.64 -9.34 -7.41
N SER A 74 2.36 -8.67 -8.31
CA SER A 74 2.65 -7.23 -8.20
C SER A 74 1.40 -6.36 -8.10
N GLN A 75 0.30 -6.79 -8.72
CA GLN A 75 -0.98 -6.09 -8.74
C GLN A 75 -1.87 -6.43 -7.53
N VAL A 76 -1.54 -7.47 -6.78
CA VAL A 76 -2.30 -7.86 -5.59
C VAL A 76 -2.12 -6.79 -4.51
N PRO A 77 -3.20 -6.18 -4.00
CA PRO A 77 -3.12 -5.22 -2.91
C PRO A 77 -2.52 -5.86 -1.65
N VAL A 78 -1.57 -5.17 -1.02
CA VAL A 78 -0.95 -5.57 0.24
C VAL A 78 -1.30 -4.54 1.31
N VAL A 79 -2.05 -4.95 2.31
CA VAL A 79 -2.40 -4.17 3.50
C VAL A 79 -1.50 -4.61 4.65
N ILE A 80 -0.64 -3.73 5.13
CA ILE A 80 0.19 -4.02 6.31
C ILE A 80 -0.64 -3.83 7.57
N VAL A 81 -0.63 -4.85 8.45
CA VAL A 81 -1.35 -4.84 9.75
C VAL A 81 -0.34 -5.14 10.85
N THR A 82 0.14 -4.13 11.57
CA THR A 82 1.25 -4.30 12.50
C THR A 82 1.20 -3.41 13.74
N ALA A 83 1.90 -3.82 14.79
CA ALA A 83 2.11 -3.01 16.00
C ALA A 83 3.22 -1.93 15.85
N ARG A 84 3.96 -1.91 14.74
CA ARG A 84 4.97 -0.87 14.47
C ARG A 84 4.27 0.41 14.01
N ILE A 85 3.94 1.31 14.93
CA ILE A 85 3.09 2.50 14.68
C ILE A 85 3.85 3.79 14.36
N ALA A 86 5.18 3.81 14.44
CA ALA A 86 5.96 5.02 14.15
C ALA A 86 5.78 5.48 12.70
N THR A 87 5.81 6.80 12.47
CA THR A 87 5.66 7.41 11.14
C THR A 87 6.67 6.85 10.14
N GLU A 88 7.91 6.59 10.59
CA GLU A 88 8.96 5.99 9.77
C GLU A 88 8.57 4.59 9.27
N ASN A 89 7.88 3.80 10.10
CA ASN A 89 7.42 2.46 9.72
C ASN A 89 6.31 2.53 8.66
N ARG A 90 5.41 3.49 8.77
CA ARG A 90 4.38 3.73 7.73
C ARG A 90 5.00 4.10 6.40
N ILE A 91 6.00 5.00 6.42
CA ILE A 91 6.75 5.39 5.23
C ILE A 91 7.50 4.19 4.63
N GLU A 92 8.12 3.36 5.47
CA GLU A 92 8.85 2.17 5.00
C GLU A 92 7.90 1.10 4.43
N SER A 93 6.70 0.95 5.00
CA SER A 93 5.65 0.10 4.45
C SER A 93 5.30 0.51 3.01
N PHE A 94 5.09 1.79 2.80
CA PHE A 94 4.85 2.35 1.47
C PHE A 94 6.04 2.12 0.52
N ARG A 95 7.28 2.28 0.98
CA ARG A 95 8.50 2.00 0.19
C ARG A 95 8.62 0.52 -0.19
N ALA A 96 8.24 -0.37 0.72
CA ALA A 96 8.22 -1.80 0.46
C ALA A 96 7.15 -2.20 -0.57
N GLY A 97 6.25 -1.29 -0.91
CA GLY A 97 5.24 -1.53 -1.92
C GLY A 97 3.83 -1.73 -1.37
N ALA A 98 3.61 -1.64 -0.06
CA ALA A 98 2.27 -1.75 0.50
C ALA A 98 1.30 -0.73 -0.09
N ASP A 99 0.05 -1.10 -0.18
CA ASP A 99 -1.04 -0.27 -0.71
C ASP A 99 -1.81 0.42 0.42
N ASP A 100 -1.82 -0.19 1.60
CA ASP A 100 -2.44 0.37 2.79
C ASP A 100 -1.72 -0.09 4.07
N TYR A 101 -2.09 0.54 5.20
CA TYR A 101 -1.49 0.30 6.51
C TYR A 101 -2.54 0.46 7.61
N VAL A 102 -2.69 -0.59 8.42
CA VAL A 102 -3.60 -0.62 9.57
C VAL A 102 -2.78 -0.89 10.84
N PRO A 103 -2.76 0.05 11.80
CA PRO A 103 -2.03 -0.15 13.06
C PRO A 103 -2.78 -1.11 13.99
N LYS A 104 -2.05 -1.96 14.71
CA LYS A 104 -2.58 -2.73 15.85
C LYS A 104 -2.49 -1.88 17.13
N PRO A 105 -3.52 -1.90 18.01
CA PRO A 105 -4.80 -2.59 17.86
C PRO A 105 -5.72 -1.90 16.84
N TYR A 106 -6.44 -2.68 16.05
CA TYR A 106 -7.36 -2.19 15.04
C TYR A 106 -8.82 -2.45 15.43
N THR A 107 -9.72 -1.67 14.86
CA THR A 107 -11.17 -1.90 14.93
C THR A 107 -11.64 -2.70 13.71
N PRO A 108 -12.80 -3.39 13.78
CA PRO A 108 -13.39 -4.05 12.62
C PRO A 108 -13.58 -3.10 11.43
N ASP A 109 -14.00 -1.86 11.68
CA ASP A 109 -14.24 -0.87 10.62
C ASP A 109 -12.97 -0.52 9.83
N GLN A 110 -11.81 -0.45 10.48
CA GLN A 110 -10.53 -0.22 9.80
C GLN A 110 -10.15 -1.35 8.83
N ILE A 111 -10.43 -2.61 9.22
CA ILE A 111 -10.22 -3.76 8.33
C ILE A 111 -11.21 -3.73 7.17
N PHE A 112 -12.45 -3.37 7.44
CA PHE A 112 -13.48 -3.28 6.41
C PHE A 112 -13.19 -2.18 5.40
N GLU A 113 -12.75 -1.01 5.87
CA GLU A 113 -12.33 0.10 5.01
C GLU A 113 -11.15 -0.31 4.12
N ALA A 114 -10.12 -0.96 4.68
CA ALA A 114 -8.99 -1.45 3.92
C ALA A 114 -9.40 -2.49 2.83
N LEU A 115 -10.37 -3.36 3.13
CA LEU A 115 -10.93 -4.30 2.14
C LEU A 115 -11.67 -3.57 1.02
N GLU A 116 -12.53 -2.62 1.36
CA GLU A 116 -13.30 -1.85 0.38
C GLU A 116 -12.38 -1.06 -0.55
N GLU A 117 -11.34 -0.45 0.00
CA GLU A 117 -10.34 0.27 -0.76
C GLU A 117 -9.53 -0.63 -1.69
N SER A 118 -9.10 -1.80 -1.20
CA SER A 118 -8.40 -2.81 -2.01
C SER A 118 -9.27 -3.30 -3.17
N HIS A 119 -10.56 -3.51 -2.93
CA HIS A 119 -11.51 -3.94 -3.96
C HIS A 119 -11.77 -2.84 -5.01
N ALA A 120 -11.87 -1.59 -4.57
CA ALA A 120 -12.04 -0.44 -5.47
C ALA A 120 -10.81 -0.24 -6.36
N GLN A 121 -9.63 -0.55 -5.86
CA GLN A 121 -8.38 -0.48 -6.61
C GLN A 121 -8.32 -1.56 -7.70
N ALA A 122 -8.66 -2.81 -7.36
CA ALA A 122 -8.72 -3.91 -8.33
C ALA A 122 -9.70 -3.63 -9.48
N ARG A 123 -10.85 -2.99 -9.20
CA ARG A 123 -11.84 -2.61 -10.22
C ARG A 123 -11.41 -1.43 -11.08
N LYS A 124 -10.64 -0.47 -10.53
CA LYS A 124 -10.13 0.70 -11.26
C LYS A 124 -8.89 0.39 -12.09
N SER A 125 -8.27 -0.77 -11.87
CA SER A 125 -7.03 -1.20 -12.56
C SER A 125 -7.23 -1.46 -14.06
N ALA A 126 -8.47 -1.39 -14.59
CA ALA A 126 -8.73 -1.65 -16.00
C ALA A 126 -8.12 -0.59 -16.95
N VAL A 127 -8.08 0.68 -16.56
CA VAL A 127 -7.34 1.74 -17.28
C VAL A 127 -6.96 2.86 -16.31
N PRO A 128 -5.72 2.93 -15.81
CA PRO A 128 -5.31 4.03 -14.95
C PRO A 128 -5.36 5.35 -15.73
N PRO A 129 -5.69 6.47 -15.07
CA PRO A 129 -5.72 7.77 -15.72
C PRO A 129 -4.33 8.12 -16.28
N ILE A 130 -4.31 8.71 -17.47
CA ILE A 130 -3.08 9.20 -18.12
C ILE A 130 -2.58 10.46 -17.41
N GLU A 131 -3.50 11.25 -16.94
CA GLU A 131 -3.23 12.48 -16.18
C GLU A 131 -4.12 12.52 -14.95
N GLY A 132 -3.63 13.14 -13.88
CA GLY A 132 -4.40 13.28 -12.65
C GLY A 132 -3.67 14.12 -11.61
N GLU A 133 -4.35 14.31 -10.50
CA GLU A 133 -3.85 15.07 -9.38
C GLU A 133 -4.04 14.29 -8.08
N VAL A 134 -3.05 14.39 -7.20
CA VAL A 134 -3.10 13.84 -5.83
C VAL A 134 -2.93 14.99 -4.87
N VAL A 135 -3.92 15.25 -4.07
CA VAL A 135 -3.83 16.24 -2.99
C VAL A 135 -3.02 15.66 -1.83
N LEU A 136 -1.94 16.35 -1.48
CA LEU A 136 -1.05 16.03 -0.37
C LEU A 136 -1.46 16.90 0.83
N ASP A 137 -2.17 16.32 1.78
CA ASP A 137 -2.60 17.00 3.01
C ASP A 137 -1.76 16.48 4.18
N GLY A 138 -0.90 17.33 4.74
CA GLY A 138 -0.03 16.98 5.88
C GLY A 138 -0.79 16.72 7.18
N ARG A 139 -2.08 17.03 7.26
CA ARG A 139 -2.94 16.75 8.42
C ARG A 139 -3.45 15.32 8.42
N ASP A 140 -3.54 14.68 7.24
CA ASP A 140 -3.98 13.30 7.07
C ASP A 140 -2.93 12.46 6.33
N ASP A 141 -1.90 12.09 7.09
CA ASP A 141 -0.80 11.25 6.62
C ASP A 141 -1.30 9.93 6.00
N GLY A 142 -2.34 9.34 6.61
CA GLY A 142 -2.89 8.07 6.16
C GLY A 142 -3.50 8.16 4.77
N GLN A 143 -4.39 9.12 4.54
CA GLN A 143 -5.02 9.29 3.23
C GLN A 143 -4.03 9.69 2.14
N THR A 144 -3.10 10.56 2.46
CA THR A 144 -2.07 10.98 1.50
C THR A 144 -1.20 9.82 1.07
N LEU A 145 -0.73 8.99 2.01
CA LEU A 145 0.06 7.79 1.69
C LEU A 145 -0.73 6.78 0.86
N ARG A 146 -2.01 6.55 1.16
CA ARG A 146 -2.91 5.71 0.36
C ARG A 146 -3.06 6.23 -1.08
N ARG A 147 -3.24 7.54 -1.26
CA ARG A 147 -3.35 8.16 -2.60
C ARG A 147 -2.06 7.99 -3.41
N LEU A 148 -0.90 8.16 -2.78
CA LEU A 148 0.39 7.96 -3.41
C LEU A 148 0.66 6.48 -3.74
N ALA A 149 0.22 5.54 -2.88
CA ALA A 149 0.28 4.12 -3.16
C ALA A 149 -0.56 3.76 -4.40
N ARG A 150 -1.77 4.31 -4.50
CA ARG A 150 -2.64 4.12 -5.66
C ARG A 150 -2.02 4.65 -6.96
N LEU A 151 -1.40 5.83 -6.92
CA LEU A 151 -0.66 6.37 -8.07
C LEU A 151 0.44 5.41 -8.52
N ARG A 152 1.25 4.92 -7.56
CA ARG A 152 2.31 3.95 -7.86
C ARG A 152 1.76 2.69 -8.52
N SER A 153 0.73 2.07 -7.93
CA SER A 153 0.11 0.85 -8.47
C SER A 153 -0.48 1.07 -9.86
N SER A 154 -1.09 2.24 -10.12
CA SER A 154 -1.60 2.62 -11.44
C SER A 154 -0.49 2.75 -12.48
N VAL A 155 0.63 3.36 -12.11
CA VAL A 155 1.82 3.50 -13.00
C VAL A 155 2.42 2.13 -13.28
N GLN A 156 2.57 1.29 -12.26
CA GLN A 156 3.13 -0.06 -12.41
C GLN A 156 2.26 -0.94 -13.32
N ALA A 157 0.93 -0.90 -13.16
CA ALA A 157 0.00 -1.68 -13.96
C ALA A 157 0.04 -1.31 -15.45
N ARG A 158 0.29 -0.03 -15.75
CA ARG A 158 0.28 0.47 -17.13
C ARG A 158 1.62 0.30 -17.85
N CYS A 159 2.71 0.59 -17.16
CA CYS A 159 4.02 0.71 -17.80
C CYS A 159 4.86 -0.56 -17.72
N GLY A 160 4.42 -1.59 -16.99
CA GLY A 160 5.22 -2.81 -16.80
C GLY A 160 6.63 -2.50 -16.28
N LEU A 161 6.74 -1.54 -15.36
CA LEU A 161 8.03 -1.04 -14.88
C LEU A 161 8.88 -2.15 -14.28
N GLU A 162 10.15 -2.16 -14.61
CA GLU A 162 11.15 -2.99 -13.95
C GLU A 162 11.28 -2.65 -12.46
N PRO A 163 11.66 -3.61 -11.59
CA PRO A 163 11.77 -3.41 -10.15
C PRO A 163 12.56 -2.16 -9.74
N ASP A 164 13.67 -1.88 -10.41
CA ASP A 164 14.50 -0.69 -10.18
C ASP A 164 13.76 0.62 -10.46
N ALA A 165 12.90 0.64 -11.47
CA ALA A 165 12.10 1.82 -11.81
C ALA A 165 11.01 2.06 -10.77
N ILE A 166 10.43 0.99 -10.22
CA ILE A 166 9.44 1.04 -9.13
C ILE A 166 10.10 1.59 -7.85
N GLU A 167 11.31 1.15 -7.54
CA GLU A 167 12.06 1.65 -6.38
C GLU A 167 12.40 3.14 -6.53
N ARG A 168 12.85 3.56 -7.71
CA ARG A 168 13.09 4.99 -8.01
C ARG A 168 11.81 5.82 -7.90
N LEU A 169 10.68 5.34 -8.41
CA LEU A 169 9.39 6.00 -8.28
C LEU A 169 8.98 6.14 -6.81
N SER A 170 9.08 5.07 -6.04
CA SER A 170 8.78 5.05 -4.60
C SER A 170 9.66 6.03 -3.83
N SER A 171 10.95 6.10 -4.17
CA SER A 171 11.90 7.04 -3.58
C SER A 171 11.58 8.51 -3.93
N ALA A 172 11.21 8.79 -5.18
CA ALA A 172 10.79 10.12 -5.62
C ALA A 172 9.53 10.59 -4.89
N ILE A 173 8.51 9.73 -4.81
CA ILE A 173 7.27 10.00 -4.08
C ILE A 173 7.55 10.28 -2.60
N LYS A 174 8.45 9.50 -1.97
CA LYS A 174 8.88 9.75 -0.58
C LYS A 174 9.55 11.11 -0.42
N THR A 175 10.41 11.50 -1.34
CA THR A 175 11.10 12.81 -1.28
C THR A 175 10.08 13.94 -1.35
N ILE A 176 9.09 13.83 -2.22
CA ILE A 176 7.99 14.79 -2.35
C ILE A 176 7.21 14.86 -1.03
N TRP A 177 6.83 13.71 -0.47
CA TRP A 177 6.13 13.64 0.81
C TRP A 177 6.92 14.26 1.95
N SER A 178 8.20 13.89 2.11
CA SER A 178 9.05 14.40 3.18
C SER A 178 9.27 15.91 3.06
N SER A 179 9.23 16.45 1.86
CA SER A 179 9.31 17.88 1.62
C SER A 179 8.02 18.59 1.99
N ALA A 180 6.87 18.05 1.60
CA ALA A 180 5.55 18.57 1.93
C ALA A 180 5.32 18.59 3.46
N ASP A 181 5.69 17.50 4.18
CA ASP A 181 5.61 17.42 5.64
C ASP A 181 6.48 18.46 6.33
N LYS A 182 7.72 18.67 5.86
CA LYS A 182 8.62 19.71 6.41
C LYS A 182 8.10 21.12 6.20
N TRP A 183 7.45 21.39 5.07
CA TRP A 183 6.89 22.71 4.77
C TRP A 183 5.64 22.97 5.61
N GLY A 184 4.75 22.01 5.77
CA GLY A 184 3.55 22.14 6.62
C GLY A 184 3.90 22.41 8.09
N ARG A 185 4.88 21.71 8.64
CA ARG A 185 5.29 21.88 10.06
C ARG A 185 6.05 23.17 10.33
N LYS A 186 6.89 23.65 9.40
CA LYS A 186 7.69 24.88 9.59
C LYS A 186 6.87 26.16 9.55
N ALA A 187 5.76 26.17 8.82
CA ALA A 187 5.01 27.38 8.55
C ALA A 187 3.84 27.63 9.54
N GLY A 188 3.50 26.64 10.38
CA GLY A 188 2.32 26.75 11.26
C GLY A 188 1.01 26.97 10.50
N ILE A 189 1.01 26.73 9.19
CA ILE A 189 -0.08 26.96 8.26
C ILE A 189 -0.52 25.60 7.71
N ASP A 190 -1.82 25.37 7.68
CA ASP A 190 -2.46 24.23 7.02
C ASP A 190 -2.25 24.31 5.49
N ARG A 191 -1.09 23.89 5.03
CA ARG A 191 -0.78 23.89 3.60
C ARG A 191 -1.13 22.56 2.97
N VAL A 192 -1.86 22.66 1.88
CA VAL A 192 -2.17 21.56 0.98
C VAL A 192 -1.30 21.76 -0.26
N ALA A 193 -0.59 20.73 -0.67
CA ALA A 193 0.10 20.71 -1.95
C ALA A 193 -0.60 19.75 -2.91
N THR A 194 -0.59 20.05 -4.19
CA THR A 194 -1.12 19.17 -5.22
C THR A 194 0.02 18.58 -6.02
N LEU A 195 0.03 17.24 -6.13
CA LEU A 195 0.91 16.49 -7.01
C LEU A 195 0.14 16.20 -8.30
N ALA A 196 0.39 16.97 -9.34
CA ALA A 196 -0.09 16.67 -10.69
C ALA A 196 0.83 15.64 -11.33
N PHE A 197 0.26 14.67 -12.05
CA PHE A 197 1.02 13.69 -12.80
C PHE A 197 0.48 13.53 -14.22
N SER A 198 1.41 13.27 -15.14
CA SER A 198 1.11 12.91 -16.53
C SER A 198 1.97 11.70 -16.90
N LEU A 199 1.32 10.65 -17.39
CA LEU A 199 1.91 9.38 -17.76
C LEU A 199 1.81 9.18 -19.27
N SER A 200 2.96 9.06 -19.93
CA SER A 200 3.08 8.63 -21.34
C SER A 200 3.68 7.22 -21.41
N ASP A 201 3.81 6.68 -22.63
CA ASP A 201 4.30 5.32 -22.83
C ASP A 201 5.76 5.13 -22.37
N ASP A 202 6.53 6.22 -22.33
CA ASP A 202 7.97 6.21 -22.02
C ASP A 202 8.36 7.09 -20.84
N SER A 203 7.43 7.87 -20.28
CA SER A 203 7.76 8.83 -19.23
C SER A 203 6.62 9.07 -18.22
N LEU A 204 7.01 9.31 -16.98
CA LEU A 204 6.14 9.81 -15.90
C LEU A 204 6.64 11.19 -15.49
N LYS A 205 5.81 12.22 -15.68
CA LYS A 205 6.07 13.57 -15.21
C LYS A 205 5.29 13.81 -13.92
N LEU A 206 5.99 14.24 -12.87
CA LEU A 206 5.42 14.63 -11.59
C LEU A 206 5.69 16.12 -11.37
N VAL A 207 4.65 16.86 -11.05
CA VAL A 207 4.73 18.31 -10.76
C VAL A 207 4.07 18.56 -9.42
N VAL A 208 4.84 19.12 -8.46
CA VAL A 208 4.29 19.56 -7.18
C VAL A 208 3.90 21.02 -7.30
N GLN A 209 2.66 21.32 -7.01
CA GLN A 209 2.14 22.68 -6.94
C GLN A 209 1.80 22.98 -5.48
N ASP A 210 2.41 24.02 -4.94
CA ASP A 210 2.08 24.55 -3.62
C ASP A 210 1.13 25.72 -3.82
N GLU A 211 -0.02 25.70 -3.17
CA GLU A 211 -0.89 26.87 -3.06
C GLU A 211 -0.28 27.85 -2.05
N GLY A 212 0.83 28.44 -2.44
CA GLY A 212 1.48 29.49 -1.70
C GLY A 212 0.65 30.74 -1.72
N GLY A 213 0.16 31.19 -0.55
CA GLY A 213 -0.32 32.54 -0.35
C GLY A 213 0.85 33.50 -0.16
#